data_af0e3c612324ae05faa358f5dfd14dae
#
_entry.id   af0e3c612324ae05faa358f5dfd14dae
#
_cell.length_a   1.000
_cell.length_b   1.000
_cell.length_c   1.000
_cell.angle_alpha   90.00
_cell.angle_beta   90.00
_cell.angle_gamma   90.00
#
_symmetry.space_group_name_H-M   'P 1'
#
loop_
_entity.id
_entity.type
_entity.pdbx_description
1 polymer ?
#
loop_
_entity_poly.entity_id
_entity_poly.type
_entity_poly.pdbx_seq_one_letter_code
_entity_poly.pdbx_strand_id
1 'polypeptide(L)'
;MLSKNRQQRIEEIPLNKNTLKEEKYEHITHPFPPLYDADSKILILGSLPSVKSREQMFFYGHPQNRFWKVISAVLQEETPTTIEEKRKMLLAHHVALWDTIYSCDIIGSSDSSIKNVVPTDLRTVVEQSKIQHIYCNGRTSGKYFEKYQQKTLGMTAEVLPSTSPANAAFGLEKLTAIWSEALKDSLG
;
A
#
# COMPACT_ATOMS: atom_id res chain seq x y z
N MET A 1 -12.69 -0.55 -80.34
CA MET A 1 -13.92 -0.49 -79.52
C MET A 1 -13.53 -0.61 -78.07
N LEU A 2 -13.99 0.26 -77.29
CA LEU A 2 -13.51 0.68 -75.97
C LEU A 2 -13.64 -0.36 -74.87
N SER A 3 -12.54 -0.72 -74.23
CA SER A 3 -12.48 -1.43 -72.97
C SER A 3 -12.36 -0.44 -71.82
N LYS A 4 -13.35 -0.38 -70.96
CA LYS A 4 -13.38 0.48 -69.78
C LYS A 4 -12.66 -0.19 -68.65
N ASN A 5 -11.47 0.35 -68.27
CA ASN A 5 -10.80 0.03 -67.03
C ASN A 5 -11.64 0.54 -65.85
N ARG A 6 -12.07 -0.40 -64.99
CA ARG A 6 -12.56 -0.10 -63.64
C ARG A 6 -11.39 -0.16 -62.66
N GLN A 7 -10.85 0.95 -62.33
CA GLN A 7 -9.97 1.10 -61.16
C GLN A 7 -10.84 0.98 -59.90
N GLN A 8 -10.65 -0.09 -59.16
CA GLN A 8 -11.17 -0.23 -57.81
C GLN A 8 -10.35 0.64 -56.88
N ARG A 9 -11.00 1.65 -56.33
CA ARG A 9 -10.47 2.47 -55.23
C ARG A 9 -10.46 1.61 -53.95
N ILE A 10 -9.29 1.25 -53.48
CA ILE A 10 -9.12 0.63 -52.17
C ILE A 10 -9.27 1.78 -51.16
N GLU A 11 -10.39 1.82 -50.46
CA GLU A 11 -10.58 2.72 -49.32
C GLU A 11 -9.65 2.23 -48.19
N GLU A 12 -8.64 3.02 -47.87
CA GLU A 12 -7.81 2.84 -46.70
C GLU A 12 -8.68 3.02 -45.44
N ILE A 13 -8.92 1.94 -44.72
CA ILE A 13 -9.54 1.96 -43.39
C ILE A 13 -8.57 2.65 -42.46
N PRO A 14 -8.92 3.77 -41.79
CA PRO A 14 -8.01 4.42 -40.84
C PRO A 14 -7.76 3.47 -39.67
N LEU A 15 -6.49 3.10 -39.48
CA LEU A 15 -6.01 2.38 -38.30
C LEU A 15 -6.32 3.21 -37.06
N ASN A 16 -7.31 2.77 -36.32
CA ASN A 16 -7.64 3.34 -35.01
C ASN A 16 -6.46 3.15 -34.07
N LYS A 17 -5.68 4.21 -33.85
CA LYS A 17 -4.55 4.26 -32.91
C LYS A 17 -5.05 4.37 -31.47
N ASN A 18 -5.96 3.53 -31.06
CA ASN A 18 -6.12 3.19 -29.65
C ASN A 18 -5.13 2.06 -29.33
N THR A 19 -3.88 2.42 -29.14
CA THR A 19 -2.91 1.59 -28.44
C THR A 19 -3.42 1.41 -27.01
N LEU A 20 -4.22 0.38 -26.79
CA LEU A 20 -4.39 -0.19 -25.47
C LEU A 20 -2.97 -0.46 -24.95
N LYS A 21 -2.53 0.30 -23.95
CA LYS A 21 -1.33 -0.07 -23.21
C LYS A 21 -1.63 -1.46 -22.67
N GLU A 22 -0.97 -2.48 -23.20
CA GLU A 22 -1.00 -3.81 -22.59
C GLU A 22 -0.51 -3.61 -21.16
N GLU A 23 -1.43 -3.76 -20.20
CA GLU A 23 -1.11 -3.74 -18.78
C GLU A 23 -0.20 -4.94 -18.50
N LYS A 24 1.10 -4.66 -18.41
CA LYS A 24 2.11 -5.68 -18.26
C LYS A 24 2.38 -5.92 -16.77
N TYR A 25 2.46 -7.20 -16.39
CA TYR A 25 2.95 -7.58 -15.07
C TYR A 25 4.41 -7.19 -14.90
N GLU A 26 4.71 -6.61 -13.74
CA GLU A 26 6.05 -6.33 -13.27
C GLU A 26 6.33 -7.16 -12.01
N HIS A 27 7.53 -7.73 -11.91
CA HIS A 27 7.99 -8.33 -10.66
C HIS A 27 8.53 -7.22 -9.77
N ILE A 28 7.95 -7.07 -8.58
CA ILE A 28 8.36 -6.07 -7.60
C ILE A 28 8.92 -6.76 -6.38
N THR A 29 10.11 -6.33 -5.95
CA THR A 29 10.66 -6.63 -4.63
C THR A 29 10.62 -5.37 -3.80
N HIS A 30 10.29 -5.49 -2.52
CA HIS A 30 10.16 -4.36 -1.59
C HIS A 30 11.49 -3.58 -1.52
N PRO A 31 11.56 -2.30 -1.92
CA PRO A 31 12.83 -1.64 -2.21
C PRO A 31 13.45 -0.90 -1.03
N PHE A 32 12.75 -0.79 0.12
CA PHE A 32 13.23 -0.07 1.30
C PHE A 32 12.93 -0.84 2.59
N PRO A 33 13.69 -0.57 3.67
CA PRO A 33 13.54 -1.32 4.93
C PRO A 33 12.29 -0.92 5.71
N PRO A 34 11.89 -1.73 6.74
CA PRO A 34 10.86 -1.34 7.69
C PRO A 34 11.25 -0.07 8.45
N LEU A 35 10.26 0.65 8.93
CA LEU A 35 10.42 1.71 9.91
C LEU A 35 10.07 1.16 11.29
N TYR A 36 11.01 1.02 12.17
CA TYR A 36 10.82 0.63 13.58
C TYR A 36 12.05 0.96 14.41
N ASP A 37 11.90 0.88 15.71
CA ASP A 37 12.98 0.87 16.69
C ASP A 37 12.67 -0.15 17.80
N ALA A 38 13.57 -0.25 18.78
CA ALA A 38 13.42 -1.17 19.90
C ALA A 38 12.24 -0.84 20.82
N ASP A 39 11.72 0.37 20.77
CA ASP A 39 10.60 0.84 21.58
C ASP A 39 9.25 0.82 20.84
N SER A 40 9.23 0.42 19.57
CA SER A 40 8.01 0.29 18.79
C SER A 40 7.05 -0.73 19.40
N LYS A 41 5.80 -0.32 19.64
CA LYS A 41 4.74 -1.13 20.28
C LYS A 41 3.62 -1.51 19.32
N ILE A 42 3.43 -0.70 18.28
CA ILE A 42 2.38 -0.84 17.28
C ILE A 42 3.03 -1.07 15.92
N LEU A 43 2.57 -2.07 15.18
CA LEU A 43 2.97 -2.30 13.79
C LEU A 43 1.77 -2.08 12.86
N ILE A 44 1.89 -1.12 11.96
CA ILE A 44 0.90 -0.90 10.91
C ILE A 44 1.45 -1.49 9.61
N LEU A 45 0.68 -2.39 9.00
CA LEU A 45 1.05 -3.12 7.80
C LEU A 45 0.25 -2.65 6.59
N GLY A 46 0.93 -2.24 5.53
CA GLY A 46 0.37 -2.18 4.19
C GLY A 46 0.44 -3.53 3.49
N SER A 47 0.02 -3.59 2.23
CA SER A 47 0.19 -4.79 1.38
C SER A 47 1.52 -4.79 0.66
N LEU A 48 1.75 -3.77 -0.17
CA LEU A 48 2.95 -3.55 -0.98
C LEU A 48 3.07 -2.04 -1.27
N PRO A 49 4.28 -1.48 -1.34
CA PRO A 49 4.42 -0.06 -1.63
C PRO A 49 3.93 0.28 -3.06
N SER A 50 3.14 1.34 -3.17
CA SER A 50 2.67 1.88 -4.45
C SER A 50 3.85 2.34 -5.32
N VAL A 51 3.61 2.59 -6.62
CA VAL A 51 4.63 3.16 -7.52
C VAL A 51 5.26 4.41 -6.91
N LYS A 52 4.45 5.34 -6.39
CA LYS A 52 4.95 6.58 -5.77
C LYS A 52 5.73 6.34 -4.48
N SER A 53 5.35 5.34 -3.68
CA SER A 53 6.12 4.94 -2.50
C SER A 53 7.48 4.37 -2.87
N ARG A 54 7.55 3.57 -3.94
CA ARG A 54 8.81 3.02 -4.47
C ARG A 54 9.73 4.11 -5.02
N GLU A 55 9.17 5.09 -5.75
CA GLU A 55 9.93 6.24 -6.25
C GLU A 55 10.52 7.09 -5.12
N GLN A 56 9.78 7.29 -4.03
CA GLN A 56 10.21 8.07 -2.86
C GLN A 56 11.02 7.25 -1.86
N MET A 57 11.10 5.93 -2.03
CA MET A 57 11.73 5.00 -1.09
C MET A 57 11.17 5.11 0.34
N PHE A 58 9.84 5.38 0.44
CA PHE A 58 9.16 5.54 1.71
C PHE A 58 7.66 5.24 1.63
N PHE A 59 7.06 4.92 2.78
CA PHE A 59 5.67 4.49 2.92
C PHE A 59 4.66 5.56 2.53
N TYR A 60 3.54 5.11 1.93
CA TYR A 60 2.36 5.94 1.62
C TYR A 60 2.69 7.22 0.83
N GLY A 61 3.58 7.12 -0.15
CA GLY A 61 4.06 8.25 -0.96
C GLY A 61 3.08 8.79 -2.01
N HIS A 62 1.97 8.12 -2.28
CA HIS A 62 0.99 8.62 -3.23
C HIS A 62 0.30 9.88 -2.69
N PRO A 63 0.25 11.02 -3.45
CA PRO A 63 -0.25 12.31 -2.94
C PRO A 63 -1.68 12.28 -2.41
N GLN A 64 -2.52 11.41 -2.98
CA GLN A 64 -3.92 11.24 -2.56
C GLN A 64 -4.10 10.18 -1.47
N ASN A 65 -3.04 9.48 -1.02
CA ASN A 65 -3.16 8.58 0.11
C ASN A 65 -3.38 9.39 1.39
N ARG A 66 -4.39 8.99 2.16
CA ARG A 66 -4.81 9.70 3.37
C ARG A 66 -4.08 9.27 4.63
N PHE A 67 -3.13 8.30 4.54
CA PHE A 67 -2.46 7.73 5.70
C PHE A 67 -1.84 8.80 6.61
N TRP A 68 -1.03 9.71 6.04
CA TRP A 68 -0.33 10.71 6.85
C TRP A 68 -1.28 11.68 7.52
N LYS A 69 -2.39 12.05 6.89
CA LYS A 69 -3.44 12.89 7.49
C LYS A 69 -4.23 12.15 8.58
N VAL A 70 -4.50 10.87 8.35
CA VAL A 70 -5.22 10.04 9.34
C VAL A 70 -4.34 9.81 10.56
N ILE A 71 -3.11 9.31 10.37
CA ILE A 71 -2.25 8.95 11.50
C ILE A 71 -1.82 10.18 12.32
N SER A 72 -1.51 11.32 11.68
CA SER A 72 -1.19 12.54 12.42
C SER A 72 -2.38 13.02 13.27
N ALA A 73 -3.61 12.95 12.75
CA ALA A 73 -4.80 13.30 13.52
C ALA A 73 -5.04 12.32 14.69
N VAL A 74 -4.81 11.01 14.49
CA VAL A 74 -4.89 9.99 15.55
C VAL A 74 -3.87 10.28 16.66
N LEU A 75 -2.65 10.65 16.29
CA LEU A 75 -1.56 10.95 17.21
C LEU A 75 -1.62 12.39 17.79
N GLN A 76 -2.60 13.19 17.37
CA GLN A 76 -2.76 14.61 17.76
C GLN A 76 -1.53 15.47 17.38
N GLU A 77 -0.93 15.18 16.24
CA GLU A 77 0.25 15.86 15.68
C GLU A 77 -0.13 16.63 14.40
N GLU A 78 0.73 17.56 14.00
CA GLU A 78 0.63 18.20 12.70
C GLU A 78 0.97 17.18 11.59
N THR A 79 0.33 17.33 10.42
CA THR A 79 0.61 16.43 9.30
C THR A 79 2.03 16.65 8.78
N PRO A 80 2.91 15.63 8.84
CA PRO A 80 4.31 15.75 8.45
C PRO A 80 4.44 15.91 6.93
N THR A 81 5.39 16.73 6.50
CA THR A 81 5.64 17.04 5.09
C THR A 81 6.88 16.35 4.54
N THR A 82 7.91 16.16 5.35
CA THR A 82 9.17 15.51 4.97
C THR A 82 9.23 14.06 5.46
N ILE A 83 10.07 13.25 4.84
CA ILE A 83 10.31 11.86 5.29
C ILE A 83 10.89 11.85 6.72
N GLU A 84 11.75 12.79 7.04
CA GLU A 84 12.35 12.90 8.37
C GLU A 84 11.29 13.18 9.45
N GLU A 85 10.39 14.14 9.19
CA GLU A 85 9.26 14.43 10.10
C GLU A 85 8.35 13.20 10.27
N LYS A 86 8.05 12.48 9.18
CA LYS A 86 7.26 11.25 9.19
C LYS A 86 7.88 10.18 10.09
N ARG A 87 9.18 9.93 9.92
CA ARG A 87 9.94 8.99 10.75
C ARG A 87 9.93 9.38 12.22
N LYS A 88 10.27 10.64 12.51
CA LYS A 88 10.33 11.18 13.86
C LYS A 88 8.99 11.06 14.57
N MET A 89 7.91 11.49 13.93
CA MET A 89 6.55 11.42 14.47
C MET A 89 6.15 9.99 14.86
N LEU A 90 6.30 9.03 13.94
CA LEU A 90 5.86 7.66 14.21
C LEU A 90 6.71 6.99 15.32
N LEU A 91 8.04 7.13 15.28
CA LEU A 91 8.91 6.53 16.29
C LEU A 91 8.70 7.17 17.67
N ALA A 92 8.46 8.48 17.75
CA ALA A 92 8.12 9.16 19.01
C ALA A 92 6.82 8.61 19.64
N HIS A 93 5.90 8.11 18.82
CA HIS A 93 4.66 7.47 19.26
C HIS A 93 4.72 5.93 19.26
N HIS A 94 5.91 5.34 19.16
CA HIS A 94 6.13 3.90 19.18
C HIS A 94 5.42 3.12 18.05
N VAL A 95 5.21 3.77 16.90
CA VAL A 95 4.55 3.19 15.73
C VAL A 95 5.56 2.77 14.68
N ALA A 96 5.55 1.49 14.34
CA ALA A 96 6.32 0.88 13.27
C ALA A 96 5.49 0.76 11.98
N LEU A 97 6.16 0.78 10.83
CA LEU A 97 5.56 0.53 9.52
C LEU A 97 6.30 -0.58 8.77
N TRP A 98 5.53 -1.44 8.13
CA TRP A 98 6.01 -2.41 7.15
C TRP A 98 4.91 -2.79 6.16
N ASP A 99 5.18 -3.77 5.30
CA ASP A 99 4.21 -4.33 4.36
C ASP A 99 4.19 -5.86 4.46
N THR A 100 3.06 -6.49 4.16
CA THR A 100 2.87 -7.95 4.28
C THR A 100 3.49 -8.73 3.13
N ILE A 101 3.76 -8.07 2.00
CA ILE A 101 4.34 -8.67 0.79
C ILE A 101 5.77 -8.17 0.61
N TYR A 102 6.72 -9.11 0.55
CA TYR A 102 8.11 -8.81 0.22
C TYR A 102 8.32 -8.70 -1.29
N SER A 103 7.80 -9.65 -2.07
CA SER A 103 7.80 -9.55 -3.53
C SER A 103 6.56 -10.20 -4.14
N CYS A 104 6.19 -9.74 -5.32
CA CYS A 104 5.09 -10.30 -6.10
C CYS A 104 5.16 -9.82 -7.56
N ASP A 105 4.33 -10.42 -8.41
CA ASP A 105 4.02 -9.87 -9.72
C ASP A 105 2.73 -9.06 -9.63
N ILE A 106 2.74 -7.83 -10.15
CA ILE A 106 1.63 -6.88 -10.06
C ILE A 106 1.54 -6.03 -11.33
N ILE A 107 0.36 -5.52 -11.64
CA ILE A 107 0.13 -4.50 -12.66
C ILE A 107 -0.04 -3.15 -11.99
N GLY A 108 0.94 -2.25 -12.15
CA GLY A 108 0.94 -0.91 -11.55
C GLY A 108 0.84 -0.94 -10.03
N SER A 109 -0.31 -0.57 -9.47
CA SER A 109 -0.63 -0.62 -8.03
C SER A 109 -1.97 -1.30 -7.77
N SER A 110 -2.42 -2.18 -8.69
CA SER A 110 -3.71 -2.86 -8.60
C SER A 110 -3.64 -4.10 -7.71
N ASP A 111 -4.16 -4.01 -6.50
CA ASP A 111 -4.20 -5.12 -5.53
C ASP A 111 -4.84 -6.39 -6.10
N SER A 112 -5.83 -6.26 -6.99
CA SER A 112 -6.50 -7.40 -7.63
C SER A 112 -5.62 -8.17 -8.61
N SER A 113 -4.52 -7.56 -9.09
CA SER A 113 -3.57 -8.19 -10.02
C SER A 113 -2.43 -8.93 -9.31
N ILE A 114 -2.32 -8.84 -7.98
CA ILE A 114 -1.23 -9.45 -7.21
C ILE A 114 -1.23 -10.97 -7.36
N LYS A 115 -0.08 -11.53 -7.77
CA LYS A 115 0.20 -12.97 -7.86
C LYS A 115 1.65 -13.28 -7.52
N ASN A 116 1.98 -14.58 -7.37
CA ASN A 116 3.33 -15.07 -7.07
C ASN A 116 3.94 -14.40 -5.82
N VAL A 117 3.14 -14.30 -4.76
CA VAL A 117 3.50 -13.59 -3.53
C VAL A 117 4.58 -14.32 -2.75
N VAL A 118 5.66 -13.61 -2.43
CA VAL A 118 6.60 -13.96 -1.37
C VAL A 118 6.26 -13.06 -0.18
N PRO A 119 5.86 -13.62 0.97
CA PRO A 119 5.51 -12.83 2.15
C PRO A 119 6.74 -12.20 2.80
N THR A 120 6.55 -11.07 3.46
CA THR A 120 7.56 -10.46 4.32
C THR A 120 7.79 -11.31 5.57
N ASP A 121 9.04 -11.48 5.98
CA ASP A 121 9.36 -12.03 7.29
C ASP A 121 9.28 -10.92 8.34
N LEU A 122 8.20 -10.92 9.11
CA LEU A 122 7.93 -9.94 10.15
C LEU A 122 8.60 -10.29 11.49
N ARG A 123 9.18 -11.49 11.64
CA ARG A 123 9.77 -11.94 12.91
C ARG A 123 10.87 -10.99 13.38
N THR A 124 11.75 -10.58 12.47
CA THR A 124 12.85 -9.66 12.81
C THR A 124 12.34 -8.36 13.45
N VAL A 125 11.28 -7.77 12.89
CA VAL A 125 10.70 -6.53 13.42
C VAL A 125 10.07 -6.77 14.79
N VAL A 126 9.31 -7.86 14.95
CA VAL A 126 8.63 -8.20 16.21
C VAL A 126 9.62 -8.57 17.31
N GLU A 127 10.65 -9.35 17.00
CA GLU A 127 11.65 -9.83 17.97
C GLU A 127 12.62 -8.71 18.42
N GLN A 128 12.85 -7.72 17.59
CA GLN A 128 13.75 -6.58 17.88
C GLN A 128 13.02 -5.34 18.45
N SER A 129 11.74 -5.47 18.76
CA SER A 129 10.92 -4.37 19.27
C SER A 129 10.01 -4.84 20.41
N LYS A 130 9.12 -3.96 20.85
CA LYS A 130 8.10 -4.24 21.87
C LYS A 130 6.69 -4.33 21.25
N ILE A 131 6.57 -4.76 19.99
CA ILE A 131 5.30 -4.81 19.27
C ILE A 131 4.33 -5.76 19.98
N GLN A 132 3.17 -5.23 20.36
CA GLN A 132 2.07 -5.94 20.98
C GLN A 132 0.79 -5.86 20.14
N HIS A 133 0.68 -4.88 19.26
CA HIS A 133 -0.50 -4.63 18.45
C HIS A 133 -0.12 -4.54 16.97
N ILE A 134 -0.87 -5.25 16.13
CA ILE A 134 -0.70 -5.25 14.67
C ILE A 134 -1.99 -4.78 14.02
N TYR A 135 -1.89 -3.80 13.14
CA TYR A 135 -3.00 -3.26 12.35
C TYR A 135 -2.69 -3.40 10.85
N CYS A 136 -3.67 -3.89 10.10
CA CYS A 136 -3.57 -4.00 8.65
C CYS A 136 -4.33 -2.86 7.98
N ASN A 137 -3.64 -2.03 7.20
CA ASN A 137 -4.23 -0.94 6.44
C ASN A 137 -4.93 -1.47 5.18
N GLY A 138 -6.15 -1.94 5.35
CA GLY A 138 -6.99 -2.48 4.30
C GLY A 138 -7.04 -4.02 4.23
N ARG A 139 -8.05 -4.50 3.52
CA ARG A 139 -8.35 -5.93 3.41
C ARG A 139 -7.25 -6.74 2.73
N THR A 140 -6.55 -6.16 1.75
CA THR A 140 -5.47 -6.86 1.04
C THR A 140 -4.33 -7.16 2.00
N SER A 141 -3.90 -6.19 2.82
CA SER A 141 -2.91 -6.40 3.86
C SER A 141 -3.37 -7.47 4.86
N GLY A 142 -4.60 -7.37 5.38
CA GLY A 142 -5.17 -8.35 6.31
C GLY A 142 -5.19 -9.77 5.76
N LYS A 143 -5.62 -9.96 4.52
CA LYS A 143 -5.64 -11.25 3.82
C LYS A 143 -4.26 -11.90 3.75
N TYR A 144 -3.23 -11.14 3.42
CA TYR A 144 -1.87 -11.68 3.30
C TYR A 144 -1.24 -11.92 4.67
N PHE A 145 -1.51 -11.05 5.66
CA PHE A 145 -1.09 -11.27 7.04
C PHE A 145 -1.68 -12.58 7.61
N GLU A 146 -2.99 -12.75 7.53
CA GLU A 146 -3.67 -13.97 7.99
C GLU A 146 -3.12 -15.23 7.31
N LYS A 147 -2.92 -15.16 5.99
CA LYS A 147 -2.47 -16.31 5.21
C LYS A 147 -1.04 -16.73 5.51
N TYR A 148 -0.13 -15.79 5.74
CA TYR A 148 1.30 -16.08 5.76
C TYR A 148 2.01 -15.79 7.08
N GLN A 149 1.57 -14.77 7.83
CA GLN A 149 2.31 -14.28 9.00
C GLN A 149 1.65 -14.60 10.35
N GLN A 150 0.34 -14.58 10.42
CA GLN A 150 -0.41 -14.74 11.66
C GLN A 150 0.02 -15.98 12.45
N LYS A 151 0.04 -17.15 11.79
CA LYS A 151 0.42 -18.40 12.44
C LYS A 151 1.89 -18.43 12.87
N THR A 152 2.77 -17.89 12.05
CA THR A 152 4.22 -17.87 12.30
C THR A 152 4.57 -16.94 13.46
N LEU A 153 3.87 -15.81 13.59
CA LEU A 153 4.08 -14.87 14.69
C LEU A 153 3.32 -15.25 15.96
N GLY A 154 2.28 -16.07 15.87
CA GLY A 154 1.37 -16.33 16.99
C GLY A 154 0.57 -15.10 17.42
N MET A 155 0.43 -14.09 16.54
CA MET A 155 -0.25 -12.81 16.79
C MET A 155 -1.39 -12.63 15.80
N THR A 156 -2.44 -11.93 16.23
CA THR A 156 -3.55 -11.49 15.36
C THR A 156 -3.35 -10.04 14.94
N ALA A 157 -4.00 -9.64 13.87
CA ALA A 157 -4.03 -8.25 13.42
C ALA A 157 -5.48 -7.76 13.29
N GLU A 158 -5.71 -6.50 13.62
CA GLU A 158 -6.96 -5.83 13.32
C GLU A 158 -6.90 -5.21 11.92
N VAL A 159 -7.95 -5.43 11.11
CA VAL A 159 -8.02 -4.90 9.74
C VAL A 159 -8.80 -3.59 9.75
N LEU A 160 -8.11 -2.49 9.48
CA LEU A 160 -8.70 -1.17 9.40
C LEU A 160 -9.07 -0.79 7.95
N PRO A 161 -10.04 0.12 7.76
CA PRO A 161 -10.36 0.62 6.43
C PRO A 161 -9.14 1.23 5.76
N SER A 162 -8.88 0.88 4.50
CA SER A 162 -7.71 1.35 3.75
C SER A 162 -7.72 2.87 3.58
N THR A 163 -6.55 3.48 3.80
CA THR A 163 -6.29 4.90 3.53
C THR A 163 -6.02 5.20 2.06
N SER A 164 -5.92 4.18 1.21
CA SER A 164 -5.73 4.30 -0.24
C SER A 164 -6.83 5.13 -0.89
N PRO A 165 -6.51 5.97 -1.90
CA PRO A 165 -7.51 6.68 -2.68
C PRO A 165 -8.50 5.74 -3.40
N ALA A 166 -8.11 4.49 -3.68
CA ALA A 166 -9.00 3.47 -4.23
C ALA A 166 -10.18 3.13 -3.30
N ASN A 167 -10.06 3.37 -1.99
CA ASN A 167 -11.15 3.20 -1.03
C ASN A 167 -12.02 4.46 -0.97
N ALA A 168 -12.82 4.70 -2.02
CA ALA A 168 -13.66 5.88 -2.13
C ALA A 168 -14.84 5.91 -1.13
N ALA A 169 -15.21 4.77 -0.56
CA ALA A 169 -16.35 4.65 0.38
C ALA A 169 -16.09 5.33 1.74
N PHE A 170 -14.82 5.66 2.05
CA PHE A 170 -14.42 6.25 3.32
C PHE A 170 -13.75 7.60 3.08
N GLY A 171 -14.42 8.70 3.48
CA GLY A 171 -13.81 10.01 3.55
C GLY A 171 -12.78 10.13 4.68
N LEU A 172 -12.00 11.23 4.68
CA LEU A 172 -10.93 11.45 5.66
C LEU A 172 -11.45 11.42 7.10
N GLU A 173 -12.54 12.12 7.38
CA GLU A 173 -13.16 12.21 8.72
C GLU A 173 -13.56 10.82 9.24
N LYS A 174 -14.26 10.03 8.41
CA LYS A 174 -14.67 8.68 8.77
C LYS A 174 -13.50 7.75 9.02
N LEU A 175 -12.45 7.83 8.18
CA LEU A 175 -11.20 7.08 8.38
C LEU A 175 -10.57 7.46 9.72
N THR A 176 -10.40 8.75 9.98
CA THR A 176 -9.80 9.25 11.22
C THR A 176 -10.56 8.75 12.45
N ALA A 177 -11.89 8.83 12.44
CA ALA A 177 -12.71 8.35 13.56
C ALA A 177 -12.51 6.85 13.84
N ILE A 178 -12.53 6.00 12.79
CA ILE A 178 -12.37 4.55 12.96
C ILE A 178 -10.94 4.21 13.41
N TRP A 179 -9.93 4.83 12.82
CA TRP A 179 -8.53 4.60 13.19
C TRP A 179 -8.23 5.09 14.61
N SER A 180 -8.79 6.23 15.03
CA SER A 180 -8.64 6.75 16.39
C SER A 180 -9.23 5.79 17.43
N GLU A 181 -10.43 5.26 17.19
CA GLU A 181 -11.04 4.31 18.10
C GLU A 181 -10.25 3.00 18.19
N ALA A 182 -9.78 2.48 17.04
CA ALA A 182 -9.01 1.24 17.02
C ALA A 182 -7.63 1.34 17.70
N LEU A 183 -6.93 2.46 17.56
CA LEU A 183 -5.60 2.64 18.14
C LEU A 183 -5.60 3.19 19.58
N LYS A 184 -6.75 3.60 20.08
CA LYS A 184 -6.91 4.28 21.37
C LYS A 184 -6.22 3.54 22.53
N ASP A 185 -6.49 2.25 22.66
CA ASP A 185 -5.97 1.45 23.77
C ASP A 185 -4.51 1.06 23.60
N SER A 186 -3.98 1.06 22.37
CA SER A 186 -2.61 0.72 22.06
C SER A 186 -1.65 1.91 22.11
N LEU A 187 -2.17 3.15 22.08
CA LEU A 187 -1.41 4.40 22.20
C LEU A 187 -1.32 4.89 23.65
N GLY A 188 -2.08 4.32 24.54
CA GLY A 188 -2.18 4.69 25.97
C GLY A 188 -1.01 4.31 26.85
#